data_e9b55ef817ac6243d06e5a6caa9e7d94
#
_entry.id   e9b55ef817ac6243d06e5a6caa9e7d94
#
_cell.length_a   1.000
_cell.length_b   1.000
_cell.length_c   1.000
_cell.angle_alpha   90.00
_cell.angle_beta   90.00
_cell.angle_gamma   90.00
#
_symmetry.space_group_name_H-M   'P 1'
#
loop_
_entity.id
_entity.type
_entity.pdbx_description
1 polymer ?
#
loop_
_entity_poly.entity_id
_entity_poly.type
_entity_poly.pdbx_seq_one_letter_code
_entity_poly.pdbx_strand_id
1 'polypeptide(L)'
;RGVVKRIASSASEATRTFIVEIEISNTDRSLKAGMSAEVGILVEKVQAFSISPAHLAIGEDGSLKVKTVRNNIVFENDVLLVRTSGNFALVSGLLDDDIVLTNGQAFVSPGDEIEYKIN
;
A
#
# COMPACT_ATOMS: atom_id res chain seq x y z
N ARG A 1 -11.91 -12.36 -16.22
CA ARG A 1 -11.94 -12.42 -14.75
C ARG A 1 -12.05 -13.88 -14.34
N GLY A 2 -11.23 -14.33 -13.37
CA GLY A 2 -11.24 -15.69 -12.88
C GLY A 2 -11.65 -15.79 -11.42
N VAL A 3 -11.88 -17.00 -10.95
CA VAL A 3 -12.20 -17.32 -9.56
C VAL A 3 -11.17 -18.31 -9.03
N VAL A 4 -10.60 -18.04 -7.87
CA VAL A 4 -9.71 -18.98 -7.19
C VAL A 4 -10.54 -20.19 -6.75
N LYS A 5 -10.22 -21.37 -7.28
CA LYS A 5 -10.88 -22.63 -6.94
C LYS A 5 -10.18 -23.37 -5.81
N ARG A 6 -8.87 -23.36 -5.82
CA ARG A 6 -8.06 -24.07 -4.83
C ARG A 6 -6.71 -23.40 -4.63
N ILE A 7 -6.27 -23.42 -3.40
CA ILE A 7 -4.91 -23.08 -3.01
C ILE A 7 -4.33 -24.36 -2.38
N ALA A 8 -3.14 -24.80 -2.84
CA ALA A 8 -2.49 -25.96 -2.27
C ALA A 8 -2.20 -25.74 -0.76
N SER A 9 -2.41 -26.76 0.04
CA SER A 9 -2.18 -26.72 1.49
C SER A 9 -0.69 -26.82 1.88
N SER A 10 0.16 -27.19 0.93
CA SER A 10 1.61 -27.26 1.12
C SER A 10 2.33 -26.55 -0.01
N ALA A 11 3.47 -25.92 0.34
CA ALA A 11 4.35 -25.34 -0.65
C ALA A 11 5.17 -26.44 -1.35
N SER A 12 5.54 -26.19 -2.61
CA SER A 12 6.57 -26.97 -3.30
C SER A 12 7.93 -26.71 -2.61
N GLU A 13 8.60 -27.74 -2.18
CA GLU A 13 9.92 -27.63 -1.53
C GLU A 13 10.98 -27.02 -2.48
N ALA A 14 10.88 -27.32 -3.77
CA ALA A 14 11.83 -26.85 -4.77
C ALA A 14 11.71 -25.35 -5.04
N THR A 15 10.48 -24.81 -5.08
CA THR A 15 10.21 -23.41 -5.46
C THR A 15 9.77 -22.54 -4.30
N ARG A 16 9.42 -23.15 -3.16
CA ARG A 16 8.84 -22.47 -1.98
C ARG A 16 7.59 -21.67 -2.31
N THR A 17 6.83 -22.12 -3.30
CA THR A 17 5.60 -21.49 -3.76
C THR A 17 4.40 -22.40 -3.58
N PHE A 18 3.23 -21.81 -3.40
CA PHE A 18 1.96 -22.54 -3.38
C PHE A 18 1.33 -22.55 -4.77
N ILE A 19 0.73 -23.67 -5.13
CA ILE A 19 -0.06 -23.76 -6.37
C ILE A 19 -1.44 -23.17 -6.11
N VAL A 20 -1.84 -22.23 -6.96
CA VAL A 20 -3.18 -21.63 -6.96
C VAL A 20 -3.87 -22.00 -8.27
N GLU A 21 -5.04 -22.63 -8.17
CA GLU A 21 -5.86 -22.99 -9.33
C GLU A 21 -6.94 -21.94 -9.50
N ILE A 22 -6.99 -21.33 -10.69
CA ILE A 22 -7.96 -20.28 -11.04
C ILE A 22 -8.81 -20.76 -12.20
N GLU A 23 -10.12 -20.76 -12.02
CA GLU A 23 -11.08 -21.08 -13.07
C GLU A 23 -11.46 -19.82 -13.84
N ILE A 24 -11.38 -19.90 -15.16
CA ILE A 24 -11.73 -18.82 -16.07
C ILE A 24 -12.71 -19.39 -17.11
N SER A 25 -13.78 -18.65 -17.39
CA SER A 25 -14.70 -18.99 -18.49
C SER A 25 -13.98 -18.86 -19.84
N ASN A 26 -14.08 -19.90 -20.68
CA ASN A 26 -13.47 -19.96 -22.02
C ASN A 26 -14.50 -20.47 -23.04
N THR A 27 -15.70 -19.89 -23.04
CA THR A 27 -16.82 -20.29 -23.91
C THR A 27 -16.53 -20.04 -25.38
N ASP A 28 -15.76 -19.02 -25.68
CA ASP A 28 -15.31 -18.65 -27.04
C ASP A 28 -14.06 -19.42 -27.49
N ARG A 29 -13.48 -20.27 -26.62
CA ARG A 29 -12.26 -21.04 -26.87
C ARG A 29 -11.04 -20.23 -27.31
N SER A 30 -11.01 -18.96 -26.92
CA SER A 30 -9.87 -18.06 -27.21
C SER A 30 -8.62 -18.42 -26.40
N LEU A 31 -8.78 -19.01 -25.20
CA LEU A 31 -7.68 -19.44 -24.36
C LEU A 31 -7.27 -20.88 -24.73
N LYS A 32 -5.99 -21.06 -25.01
CA LYS A 32 -5.42 -22.38 -25.36
C LYS A 32 -4.53 -22.91 -24.24
N ALA A 33 -4.48 -24.24 -24.13
CA ALA A 33 -3.56 -24.89 -23.20
C ALA A 33 -2.10 -24.51 -23.49
N GLY A 34 -1.32 -24.30 -22.46
CA GLY A 34 0.11 -23.92 -22.55
C GLY A 34 0.36 -22.41 -22.71
N MET A 35 -0.69 -21.57 -22.73
CA MET A 35 -0.51 -20.13 -22.70
C MET A 35 -0.03 -19.65 -21.33
N SER A 36 0.85 -18.65 -21.34
CA SER A 36 1.20 -17.90 -20.12
C SER A 36 0.20 -16.78 -19.86
N ALA A 37 -0.03 -16.47 -18.60
CA ALA A 37 -0.91 -15.40 -18.19
C ALA A 37 -0.30 -14.61 -17.03
N GLU A 38 -0.57 -13.32 -17.00
CA GLU A 38 -0.34 -12.47 -15.84
C GLU A 38 -1.62 -12.41 -15.01
N VAL A 39 -1.50 -12.67 -13.71
CA VAL A 39 -2.64 -12.76 -12.81
C VAL A 39 -2.52 -11.75 -11.69
N GLY A 40 -3.48 -10.84 -11.59
CA GLY A 40 -3.66 -9.95 -10.44
C GLY A 40 -4.64 -10.57 -9.44
N ILE A 41 -4.18 -10.89 -8.25
CA ILE A 41 -5.03 -11.40 -7.16
C ILE A 41 -5.35 -10.26 -6.21
N LEU A 42 -6.64 -9.97 -6.04
CA LEU A 42 -7.11 -9.03 -5.03
C LEU A 42 -7.15 -9.76 -3.68
N VAL A 43 -6.20 -9.46 -2.81
CA VAL A 43 -6.10 -10.09 -1.48
C VAL A 43 -6.95 -9.35 -0.47
N GLU A 44 -6.85 -8.02 -0.46
CA GLU A 44 -7.52 -7.15 0.50
C GLU A 44 -7.79 -5.78 -0.14
N LYS A 45 -8.85 -5.11 0.33
CA LYS A 45 -9.08 -3.69 0.05
C LYS A 45 -8.69 -2.90 1.30
N VAL A 46 -7.68 -2.07 1.16
CA VAL A 46 -7.25 -1.15 2.22
C VAL A 46 -7.49 0.29 1.76
N GLN A 47 -7.86 1.15 2.69
CA GLN A 47 -7.86 2.58 2.43
C GLN A 47 -6.41 3.04 2.31
N ALA A 48 -6.08 3.67 1.20
CA ALA A 48 -4.73 4.12 0.93
C ALA A 48 -4.72 5.57 0.42
N PHE A 49 -3.71 6.30 0.86
CA PHE A 49 -3.48 7.69 0.53
C PHE A 49 -2.27 7.80 -0.37
N SER A 50 -2.36 8.65 -1.40
CA SER A 50 -1.26 8.89 -2.32
C SER A 50 -0.41 10.04 -1.80
N ILE A 51 0.83 9.76 -1.43
CA ILE A 51 1.77 10.77 -0.94
C ILE A 51 3.09 10.72 -1.71
N SER A 52 3.81 11.84 -1.74
CA SER A 52 5.17 11.83 -2.27
C SER A 52 6.11 11.10 -1.33
N PRO A 53 7.03 10.25 -1.83
CA PRO A 53 8.05 9.61 -1.00
C PRO A 53 8.92 10.60 -0.21
N ALA A 54 9.03 11.85 -0.66
CA ALA A 54 9.77 12.90 0.04
C ALA A 54 9.16 13.28 1.41
N HIS A 55 7.91 12.91 1.67
CA HIS A 55 7.22 13.17 2.94
C HIS A 55 7.24 11.95 3.88
N LEU A 56 7.83 10.84 3.44
CA LEU A 56 8.06 9.66 4.27
C LEU A 56 9.37 9.80 5.05
N ALA A 57 9.31 9.53 6.33
CA ALA A 57 10.47 9.34 7.18
C ALA A 57 10.63 7.85 7.51
N ILE A 58 11.85 7.45 7.84
CA ILE A 58 12.15 6.11 8.34
C ILE A 58 12.43 6.25 9.83
N GLY A 59 11.65 5.58 10.65
CA GLY A 59 11.86 5.50 12.09
C GLY A 59 13.13 4.71 12.45
N GLU A 60 13.58 4.83 13.68
CA GLU A 60 14.76 4.08 14.18
C GLU A 60 14.56 2.57 14.13
N ASP A 61 13.32 2.11 14.21
CA ASP A 61 12.90 0.71 14.09
C ASP A 61 12.71 0.24 12.63
N GLY A 62 12.95 1.13 11.66
CA GLY A 62 12.75 0.87 10.24
C GLY A 62 11.30 1.04 9.76
N SER A 63 10.37 1.45 10.63
CA SER A 63 8.99 1.76 10.23
C SER A 63 8.95 3.01 9.35
N LEU A 64 7.96 3.05 8.43
CA LEU A 64 7.69 4.26 7.66
C LEU A 64 6.76 5.17 8.46
N LYS A 65 7.10 6.45 8.50
CA LYS A 65 6.39 7.47 9.27
C LYS A 65 6.03 8.66 8.40
N VAL A 66 4.89 9.27 8.73
CA VAL A 66 4.41 10.51 8.11
C VAL A 66 4.02 11.49 9.19
N LYS A 67 4.47 12.73 9.06
CA LYS A 67 3.99 13.81 9.93
C LYS A 67 2.71 14.40 9.37
N THR A 68 1.70 14.46 10.21
CA THR A 68 0.40 15.04 9.90
C THR A 68 0.04 16.13 10.92
N VAL A 69 -0.92 16.95 10.58
CA VAL A 69 -1.49 17.95 11.46
C VAL A 69 -2.97 17.69 11.63
N ARG A 70 -3.41 17.74 12.87
CA ARG A 70 -4.83 17.69 13.23
C ARG A 70 -5.08 18.68 14.35
N ASN A 71 -6.05 19.58 14.18
CA ASN A 71 -6.33 20.65 15.14
C ASN A 71 -5.08 21.47 15.53
N ASN A 72 -4.26 21.84 14.58
CA ASN A 72 -3.00 22.58 14.73
C ASN A 72 -1.89 21.84 15.51
N ILE A 73 -2.09 20.59 15.87
CA ILE A 73 -1.11 19.78 16.57
C ILE A 73 -0.47 18.80 15.59
N VAL A 74 0.85 18.68 15.67
CA VAL A 74 1.65 17.75 14.86
C VAL A 74 1.57 16.35 15.44
N PHE A 75 1.28 15.38 14.58
CA PHE A 75 1.34 13.94 14.88
C PHE A 75 2.37 13.28 13.98
N GLU A 76 2.97 12.20 14.46
CA GLU A 76 3.76 11.28 13.66
C GLU A 76 3.05 9.94 13.63
N ASN A 77 2.65 9.51 12.43
CA ASN A 77 1.88 8.30 12.24
C ASN A 77 2.72 7.24 11.53
N ASP A 78 2.68 6.02 12.05
CA ASP A 78 3.20 4.86 11.33
C ASP A 78 2.31 4.55 10.15
N VAL A 79 2.93 4.35 8.99
CA VAL A 79 2.22 4.01 7.76
C VAL A 79 2.79 2.75 7.13
N LEU A 80 1.92 2.01 6.45
CA LEU A 80 2.32 0.84 5.70
C LEU A 80 2.33 1.17 4.21
N LEU A 81 3.44 0.87 3.53
CA LEU A 81 3.52 0.99 2.09
C LEU A 81 2.67 -0.09 1.44
N VAL A 82 1.60 0.31 0.77
CA VAL A 82 0.73 -0.60 0.01
C VAL A 82 1.36 -0.91 -1.34
N ARG A 83 1.78 0.11 -2.07
CA ARG A 83 2.54 -0.02 -3.32
C ARG A 83 3.11 1.33 -3.76
N THR A 84 4.05 1.29 -4.70
CA THR A 84 4.51 2.47 -5.43
C THR A 84 3.75 2.60 -6.76
N SER A 85 3.49 3.83 -7.19
CA SER A 85 2.84 4.14 -8.47
C SER A 85 3.45 5.42 -9.06
N GLY A 86 4.35 5.27 -10.02
CA GLY A 86 5.11 6.40 -10.56
C GLY A 86 5.91 7.12 -9.48
N ASN A 87 5.67 8.42 -9.32
CA ASN A 87 6.35 9.28 -8.35
C ASN A 87 5.64 9.33 -6.98
N PHE A 88 4.64 8.49 -6.74
CA PHE A 88 3.86 8.47 -5.52
C PHE A 88 3.97 7.12 -4.82
N ALA A 89 3.88 7.16 -3.49
CA ALA A 89 3.69 6.01 -2.64
C ALA A 89 2.23 5.96 -2.18
N LEU A 90 1.58 4.82 -2.34
CA LEU A 90 0.28 4.55 -1.72
C LEU A 90 0.54 3.95 -0.35
N VAL A 91 0.10 4.65 0.69
CA VAL A 91 0.28 4.24 2.09
C VAL A 91 -1.07 4.11 2.77
N SER A 92 -1.17 3.18 3.71
CA SER A 92 -2.30 3.04 4.63
C SER A 92 -1.87 3.40 6.05
N GLY A 93 -2.83 3.65 6.94
CA GLY A 93 -2.57 4.01 8.34
C GLY A 93 -2.84 5.47 8.68
N LEU A 94 -3.26 6.27 7.71
CA LEU A 94 -3.71 7.65 7.91
C LEU A 94 -5.25 7.71 8.05
N LEU A 95 -5.75 8.77 8.66
CA LEU A 95 -7.17 9.06 8.75
C LEU A 95 -7.58 10.07 7.66
N ASP A 96 -8.87 10.13 7.36
CA ASP A 96 -9.40 11.02 6.30
C ASP A 96 -9.20 12.51 6.61
N ASP A 97 -9.12 12.87 7.87
CA ASP A 97 -8.94 14.24 8.36
C ASP A 97 -7.47 14.60 8.64
N ASP A 98 -6.55 13.67 8.38
CA ASP A 98 -5.12 13.93 8.50
C ASP A 98 -4.62 14.84 7.39
N ILE A 99 -3.99 15.94 7.74
CA ILE A 99 -3.32 16.85 6.81
C ILE A 99 -1.83 16.55 6.83
N VAL A 100 -1.33 16.03 5.72
CA VAL A 100 0.09 15.66 5.60
C VAL A 100 0.96 16.93 5.53
N LEU A 101 1.98 17.00 6.38
CA LEU A 101 2.99 18.05 6.32
C LEU A 101 3.92 17.80 5.13
N THR A 102 3.85 18.70 4.15
CA THR A 102 4.68 18.63 2.94
C THR A 102 5.92 19.52 3.00
N ASN A 103 5.91 20.51 3.86
CA ASN A 103 7.03 21.43 4.08
C ASN A 103 7.25 21.63 5.57
N GLY A 104 8.52 21.83 5.96
CA GLY A 104 8.87 22.12 7.36
C GLY A 104 8.84 20.94 8.31
N GLN A 105 8.58 19.72 7.82
CA GLN A 105 8.48 18.51 8.66
C GLN A 105 9.76 18.22 9.48
N ALA A 106 10.92 18.70 9.04
CA ALA A 106 12.18 18.53 9.76
C ALA A 106 12.33 19.48 10.97
N PHE A 107 11.52 20.54 11.04
CA PHE A 107 11.62 21.58 12.06
C PHE A 107 10.57 21.47 13.17
N VAL A 108 9.69 20.48 13.08
CA VAL A 108 8.59 20.27 14.04
C VAL A 108 8.66 18.87 14.62
N SER A 109 8.25 18.75 15.87
CA SER A 109 8.17 17.49 16.61
C SER A 109 6.71 17.10 16.89
N PRO A 110 6.41 15.81 17.08
CA PRO A 110 5.09 15.39 17.54
C PRO A 110 4.69 16.12 18.83
N GLY A 111 3.48 16.67 18.84
CA GLY A 111 2.94 17.47 19.95
C GLY A 111 3.13 18.98 19.79
N ASP A 112 3.93 19.44 18.82
CA ASP A 112 4.05 20.87 18.56
C ASP A 112 2.74 21.45 18.02
N GLU A 113 2.42 22.64 18.47
CA GLU A 113 1.31 23.42 17.92
C GLU A 113 1.83 24.32 16.80
N ILE A 114 1.23 24.23 15.62
CA ILE A 114 1.66 24.97 14.43
C ILE A 114 0.49 25.63 13.71
N GLU A 115 0.79 26.72 13.03
CA GLU A 115 -0.08 27.28 11.99
C GLU A 115 0.33 26.70 10.64
N TYR A 116 -0.63 26.31 9.83
CA TYR A 116 -0.38 25.72 8.51
C TYR A 116 -1.28 26.33 7.44
N LYS A 117 -0.85 26.19 6.18
CA LYS A 117 -1.65 26.53 5.01
C LYS A 117 -1.86 25.28 4.17
N ILE A 118 -3.09 25.09 3.73
CA ILE A 118 -3.43 24.03 2.76
C ILE A 118 -3.10 24.57 1.36
N ASN A 119 -2.30 23.83 0.61
CA ASN A 119 -1.93 24.13 -0.77
C ASN A 119 -2.82 23.34 -1.73
#